data_67bb921ded0f2fb31ef61eee2e09cae3
#
_entry.id   67bb921ded0f2fb31ef61eee2e09cae3
#
_cell.length_a   1.000
_cell.length_b   1.000
_cell.length_c   1.000
_cell.angle_alpha   90.00
_cell.angle_beta   90.00
_cell.angle_gamma   90.00
#
_symmetry.space_group_name_H-M   'P 1'
#
loop_
_entity.id
_entity.type
_entity.pdbx_description
1 polymer ?
#
loop_
_entity_poly.entity_id
_entity_poly.type
_entity_poly.pdbx_seq_one_letter_code
_entity_poly.pdbx_strand_id
1 'polypeptide(L)'
;AIRSGSSLIYQTYRDDTAQDYGMPYLFMRYVIDRMAGSYKPMDVLPKFYQIDASTLTCEEYLTQVTGIPFKTLMSDFYTAIAAGDLYGNYSFSGDRIAAGKAATFPVFSGNSNQNYTLPAASAVIIKLKNGKFTVPANGSSSIIYRIVGNRTTSAAPSEGSGTASDPYKITSLDDLNLISDHPGAYYSLTKDIQTNGNINFSVNYFSGHLDGNSHTIYGLKKPLIAQNDGTIENLRIVADFDDDSQNVQGVIAQYNQGKIQECSVSGTVTGHMGGDGSMVFPEFGGIAGQNELAGIISGCSSKLKLSLSMAPMKALVGGIAGSNNGTIEKCVSNGSLSVSKKNGDLYPLYVGGIAGQTEKFGSMGGIIKECLHAGQLKVSGGKAYVGQICGLAASNIINSSGGLNAHILNCYGRTGSISLVG
;
A
#
# COMPACT_ATOMS: atom_id res chain seq x y z
N ALA A 1 28.62 5.65 -7.90
CA ALA A 1 27.74 6.82 -7.84
C ALA A 1 27.42 7.22 -6.37
N ILE A 2 26.79 6.36 -5.57
CA ILE A 2 26.43 6.67 -4.18
C ILE A 2 27.64 7.03 -3.32
N ARG A 3 28.78 6.34 -3.49
CA ARG A 3 30.02 6.60 -2.74
C ARG A 3 30.76 7.87 -3.16
N SER A 4 30.61 8.27 -4.42
CA SER A 4 31.32 9.43 -5.00
C SER A 4 30.58 10.75 -4.84
N GLY A 5 29.33 10.73 -4.32
CA GLY A 5 28.51 11.93 -4.20
C GLY A 5 28.11 12.54 -5.55
N SER A 6 27.94 11.70 -6.57
CA SER A 6 27.57 12.17 -7.92
C SER A 6 26.25 12.94 -7.90
N SER A 7 26.22 14.06 -8.60
CA SER A 7 25.03 14.89 -8.77
C SER A 7 24.04 14.25 -9.73
N LEU A 8 22.75 14.44 -9.50
CA LEU A 8 21.69 14.05 -10.41
C LEU A 8 21.61 14.91 -11.68
N ILE A 9 22.10 16.14 -11.60
CA ILE A 9 21.95 17.14 -12.65
C ILE A 9 23.26 17.38 -13.42
N TYR A 10 24.40 17.15 -12.76
CA TYR A 10 25.70 17.45 -13.35
C TYR A 10 26.36 16.17 -13.86
N GLN A 11 26.21 15.90 -15.14
CA GLN A 11 27.00 14.92 -15.86
C GLN A 11 28.30 15.61 -16.31
N THR A 12 29.40 15.32 -15.65
CA THR A 12 30.71 15.66 -16.19
C THR A 12 31.08 14.60 -17.24
N TYR A 13 31.44 15.02 -18.44
CA TYR A 13 32.04 14.17 -19.45
C TYR A 13 33.36 13.61 -18.88
N ARG A 14 33.28 12.49 -18.20
CA ARG A 14 34.44 11.71 -17.74
C ARG A 14 34.33 10.33 -18.37
N ASP A 15 35.47 9.68 -18.54
CA ASP A 15 35.57 8.34 -19.12
C ASP A 15 34.89 7.22 -18.30
N ASP A 16 34.29 7.53 -17.15
CA ASP A 16 33.59 6.60 -16.28
C ASP A 16 32.06 6.81 -16.33
N THR A 17 31.49 6.44 -17.44
CA THR A 17 30.06 6.58 -17.75
C THR A 17 29.13 5.83 -16.80
N ALA A 18 29.58 4.74 -16.17
CA ALA A 18 28.74 3.93 -15.27
C ALA A 18 28.38 4.67 -13.98
N GLN A 19 29.24 5.59 -13.49
CA GLN A 19 28.94 6.40 -12.32
C GLN A 19 27.96 7.51 -12.62
N ASP A 20 28.04 8.10 -13.82
CA ASP A 20 27.20 9.23 -14.21
C ASP A 20 25.74 8.80 -14.46
N TYR A 21 25.51 7.58 -14.92
CA TYR A 21 24.16 7.02 -15.10
C TYR A 21 23.55 6.43 -13.83
N GLY A 22 24.36 6.02 -12.87
CA GLY A 22 23.90 5.30 -11.70
C GLY A 22 22.95 6.09 -10.79
N MET A 23 23.26 7.35 -10.48
CA MET A 23 22.41 8.18 -9.62
C MET A 23 21.11 8.62 -10.30
N PRO A 24 21.11 9.13 -11.55
CA PRO A 24 19.88 9.41 -12.28
C PRO A 24 18.98 8.18 -12.41
N TYR A 25 19.54 7.01 -12.70
CA TYR A 25 18.78 5.76 -12.76
C TYR A 25 18.10 5.44 -11.42
N LEU A 26 18.84 5.49 -10.31
CA LEU A 26 18.31 5.22 -8.98
C LEU A 26 17.22 6.23 -8.58
N PHE A 27 17.42 7.51 -8.93
CA PHE A 27 16.43 8.53 -8.64
C PHE A 27 15.15 8.32 -9.45
N MET A 28 15.26 8.08 -10.74
CA MET A 28 14.07 7.81 -11.57
C MET A 28 13.37 6.53 -11.14
N ARG A 29 14.11 5.49 -10.75
CA ARG A 29 13.52 4.30 -10.18
C ARG A 29 12.76 4.62 -8.90
N TYR A 30 13.36 5.40 -7.98
CA TYR A 30 12.70 5.87 -6.77
C TYR A 30 11.42 6.67 -7.06
N VAL A 31 11.46 7.59 -8.03
CA VAL A 31 10.30 8.39 -8.44
C VAL A 31 9.18 7.49 -8.96
N ILE A 32 9.51 6.55 -9.84
CA ILE A 32 8.55 5.59 -10.41
C ILE A 32 7.95 4.73 -9.30
N ASP A 33 8.77 4.17 -8.42
CA ASP A 33 8.31 3.33 -7.30
C ASP A 33 7.41 4.12 -6.35
N ARG A 34 7.77 5.37 -6.07
CA ARG A 34 6.96 6.25 -5.22
C ARG A 34 5.62 6.63 -5.84
N MET A 35 5.57 6.85 -7.15
CA MET A 35 4.32 7.10 -7.89
C MET A 35 3.49 5.84 -8.02
N ALA A 36 4.17 4.71 -8.23
CA ALA A 36 3.51 3.42 -8.38
C ALA A 36 2.82 3.00 -7.08
N GLY A 37 3.40 3.33 -5.91
CA GLY A 37 2.92 2.79 -4.65
C GLY A 37 2.93 1.26 -4.74
N SER A 38 1.74 0.66 -4.80
CA SER A 38 1.57 -0.79 -5.02
C SER A 38 1.32 -1.17 -6.48
N TYR A 39 1.43 -0.23 -7.44
CA TYR A 39 1.29 -0.52 -8.88
C TYR A 39 2.57 -1.10 -9.46
N LYS A 40 2.40 -1.78 -10.61
CA LYS A 40 3.57 -2.13 -11.43
C LYS A 40 4.21 -0.85 -11.93
N PRO A 41 5.54 -0.71 -11.88
CA PRO A 41 6.23 0.48 -12.38
C PRO A 41 5.84 0.90 -13.79
N MET A 42 5.49 -0.06 -14.65
CA MET A 42 5.07 0.19 -16.04
C MET A 42 3.74 0.96 -16.14
N ASP A 43 2.87 0.87 -15.14
CA ASP A 43 1.56 1.54 -15.15
C ASP A 43 1.69 3.05 -14.89
N VAL A 44 2.81 3.47 -14.35
CA VAL A 44 3.12 4.86 -14.04
C VAL A 44 3.74 5.60 -15.23
N LEU A 45 4.42 4.89 -16.13
CA LEU A 45 5.11 5.50 -17.26
C LEU A 45 4.22 6.37 -18.15
N PRO A 46 2.94 6.03 -18.44
CA PRO A 46 2.08 6.89 -19.24
C PRO A 46 1.92 8.31 -18.68
N LYS A 47 2.01 8.51 -17.36
CA LYS A 47 1.91 9.83 -16.73
C LYS A 47 3.02 10.78 -17.19
N PHE A 48 4.20 10.24 -17.46
CA PHE A 48 5.34 11.01 -17.94
C PHE A 48 5.14 11.53 -19.38
N TYR A 49 4.32 10.87 -20.18
CA TYR A 49 4.05 11.27 -21.56
C TYR A 49 2.85 12.23 -21.71
N GLN A 50 2.12 12.46 -20.63
CA GLN A 50 0.93 13.32 -20.65
C GLN A 50 1.23 14.80 -20.44
N ILE A 51 2.43 15.12 -19.98
CA ILE A 51 2.85 16.49 -19.69
C ILE A 51 3.81 16.96 -20.77
N ASP A 52 3.50 18.11 -21.38
CA ASP A 52 4.42 18.76 -22.30
C ASP A 52 5.59 19.37 -21.52
N ALA A 53 6.77 18.79 -21.69
CA ALA A 53 7.98 19.20 -21.02
C ALA A 53 8.76 20.30 -21.78
N SER A 54 8.28 20.77 -22.94
CA SER A 54 9.05 21.65 -23.85
C SER A 54 9.42 22.99 -23.22
N THR A 55 8.66 23.46 -22.24
CA THR A 55 8.88 24.75 -21.55
C THR A 55 9.22 24.61 -20.08
N LEU A 56 9.29 23.36 -19.55
CA LEU A 56 9.49 23.09 -18.14
C LEU A 56 10.94 22.76 -17.84
N THR A 57 11.42 23.20 -16.68
CA THR A 57 12.63 22.65 -16.08
C THR A 57 12.37 21.22 -15.62
N CYS A 58 13.42 20.41 -15.43
CA CYS A 58 13.30 19.07 -14.88
C CYS A 58 12.59 19.05 -13.51
N GLU A 59 12.81 20.05 -12.68
CA GLU A 59 12.20 20.22 -11.37
C GLU A 59 10.69 20.47 -11.46
N GLU A 60 10.28 21.36 -12.34
CA GLU A 60 8.87 21.66 -12.60
C GLU A 60 8.16 20.47 -13.21
N TYR A 61 8.79 19.82 -14.19
CA TYR A 61 8.26 18.62 -14.83
C TYR A 61 8.01 17.50 -13.83
N LEU A 62 9.01 17.15 -13.02
CA LEU A 62 8.86 16.10 -12.01
C LEU A 62 7.85 16.49 -10.93
N THR A 63 7.77 17.75 -10.56
CA THR A 63 6.75 18.23 -9.63
C THR A 63 5.35 18.05 -10.20
N GLN A 64 5.14 18.36 -11.48
CA GLN A 64 3.83 18.18 -12.14
C GLN A 64 3.47 16.70 -12.32
N VAL A 65 4.41 15.87 -12.75
CA VAL A 65 4.16 14.43 -12.97
C VAL A 65 3.81 13.71 -11.66
N THR A 66 4.52 14.05 -10.59
CA THR A 66 4.40 13.33 -9.31
C THR A 66 3.38 13.95 -8.36
N GLY A 67 3.02 15.22 -8.54
CA GLY A 67 2.29 16.01 -7.56
C GLY A 67 3.10 16.33 -6.29
N ILE A 68 4.39 16.01 -6.26
CA ILE A 68 5.27 16.20 -5.09
C ILE A 68 6.33 17.24 -5.44
N PRO A 69 6.55 18.28 -4.62
CA PRO A 69 7.61 19.25 -4.87
C PRO A 69 8.97 18.59 -5.04
N PHE A 70 9.71 18.95 -6.09
CA PHE A 70 11.01 18.34 -6.41
C PHE A 70 11.98 18.31 -5.22
N LYS A 71 12.01 19.40 -4.45
CA LYS A 71 12.80 19.50 -3.22
C LYS A 71 12.46 18.41 -2.20
N THR A 72 11.19 18.06 -2.10
CA THR A 72 10.70 16.95 -1.24
C THR A 72 11.12 15.61 -1.80
N LEU A 73 10.93 15.37 -3.10
CA LEU A 73 11.38 14.15 -3.77
C LEU A 73 12.87 13.89 -3.55
N MET A 74 13.69 14.92 -3.73
CA MET A 74 15.14 14.84 -3.51
C MET A 74 15.51 14.53 -2.07
N SER A 75 14.88 15.24 -1.13
CA SER A 75 15.12 15.03 0.29
C SER A 75 14.75 13.60 0.71
N ASP A 76 13.62 13.10 0.24
CA ASP A 76 13.12 11.77 0.58
C ASP A 76 13.97 10.68 -0.09
N PHE A 77 14.40 10.89 -1.33
CA PHE A 77 15.32 9.99 -2.04
C PHE A 77 16.65 9.80 -1.30
N TYR A 78 17.29 10.91 -0.93
CA TYR A 78 18.55 10.80 -0.17
C TYR A 78 18.34 10.26 1.25
N THR A 79 17.16 10.48 1.83
CA THR A 79 16.78 9.86 3.11
C THR A 79 16.66 8.34 2.94
N ALA A 80 16.03 7.88 1.87
CA ALA A 80 15.92 6.44 1.54
C ALA A 80 17.30 5.78 1.38
N ILE A 81 18.22 6.45 0.66
CA ILE A 81 19.60 5.98 0.52
C ILE A 81 20.32 5.92 1.88
N ALA A 82 20.18 6.95 2.71
CA ALA A 82 20.86 7.03 4.01
C ALA A 82 20.33 5.99 5.00
N ALA A 83 19.04 5.75 4.97
CA ALA A 83 18.36 4.80 5.85
C ALA A 83 18.60 3.34 5.49
N GLY A 84 18.89 3.06 4.24
CA GLY A 84 19.34 1.74 3.78
C GLY A 84 18.33 0.62 3.87
N ASP A 85 17.09 0.84 3.53
CA ASP A 85 15.98 -0.12 3.49
C ASP A 85 14.83 0.22 4.45
N LEU A 86 14.31 1.42 4.34
CA LEU A 86 13.08 1.80 5.02
C LEU A 86 11.88 1.63 4.08
N TYR A 87 10.70 1.54 4.68
CA TYR A 87 9.42 1.36 3.99
C TYR A 87 8.73 2.70 3.69
N GLY A 88 7.73 2.67 2.82
CA GLY A 88 6.96 3.85 2.45
C GLY A 88 7.74 4.83 1.59
N ASN A 89 7.66 6.12 1.93
CA ASN A 89 8.32 7.19 1.17
C ASN A 89 9.85 7.08 1.11
N TYR A 90 10.45 6.18 1.86
CA TYR A 90 11.90 6.01 2.00
C TYR A 90 12.36 4.62 1.58
N SER A 91 11.61 3.95 0.69
CA SER A 91 11.97 2.63 0.18
C SER A 91 12.13 2.62 -1.33
N PHE A 92 12.85 1.60 -1.81
CA PHE A 92 12.89 1.20 -3.20
C PHE A 92 12.13 -0.12 -3.31
N SER A 93 10.96 -0.12 -3.92
CA SER A 93 10.15 -1.34 -4.04
C SER A 93 10.82 -2.38 -4.92
N GLY A 94 10.93 -3.59 -4.43
CA GLY A 94 11.34 -4.77 -5.20
C GLY A 94 12.83 -5.05 -5.31
N ASP A 95 13.69 -4.05 -5.35
CA ASP A 95 15.15 -4.26 -5.36
C ASP A 95 15.73 -3.72 -4.05
N ARG A 96 16.10 -4.61 -3.16
CA ARG A 96 16.82 -4.24 -1.95
C ARG A 96 18.16 -3.61 -2.34
N ILE A 97 18.15 -2.31 -2.53
CA ILE A 97 19.41 -1.57 -2.66
C ILE A 97 20.02 -1.55 -1.26
N ALA A 98 20.89 -2.52 -1.00
CA ALA A 98 21.70 -2.58 0.21
C ALA A 98 22.70 -1.41 0.26
N ALA A 99 22.25 -0.20 -0.05
CA ALA A 99 23.08 0.98 -0.13
C ALA A 99 23.69 1.32 1.24
N GLY A 100 22.95 1.08 2.32
CA GLY A 100 23.45 1.34 3.67
C GLY A 100 24.53 0.40 4.16
N LYS A 101 24.60 -0.84 3.64
CA LYS A 101 25.64 -1.82 4.04
C LYS A 101 26.96 -1.65 3.29
N ALA A 102 26.97 -0.96 2.16
CA ALA A 102 28.14 -0.86 1.29
C ALA A 102 28.85 0.50 1.34
N ALA A 103 28.28 1.52 1.96
CA ALA A 103 28.84 2.86 1.98
C ALA A 103 29.51 3.18 3.32
N THR A 104 30.79 3.50 3.27
CA THR A 104 31.48 4.13 4.40
C THR A 104 31.20 5.63 4.32
N PHE A 105 30.33 6.14 5.20
CA PHE A 105 30.03 7.56 5.27
C PHE A 105 31.05 8.28 6.16
N PRO A 106 31.41 9.53 5.85
CA PRO A 106 32.26 10.33 6.74
C PRO A 106 31.56 10.47 8.11
N VAL A 107 32.36 10.39 9.19
CA VAL A 107 31.86 10.51 10.56
C VAL A 107 32.02 11.95 11.03
N PHE A 108 30.89 12.58 11.40
CA PHE A 108 30.90 13.90 12.02
C PHE A 108 31.09 13.76 13.54
N SER A 109 32.20 14.28 14.05
CA SER A 109 32.55 14.18 15.48
C SER A 109 31.99 15.31 16.35
N GLY A 110 31.27 16.25 15.79
CA GLY A 110 30.62 17.35 16.53
C GLY A 110 31.52 18.55 16.84
N ASN A 111 32.82 18.44 16.68
CA ASN A 111 33.79 19.47 17.11
C ASN A 111 34.59 20.13 15.98
N SER A 112 34.28 19.87 14.73
CA SER A 112 34.98 20.48 13.60
C SER A 112 34.01 21.22 12.69
N ASN A 113 34.31 22.47 12.39
CA ASN A 113 33.69 23.22 11.30
C ASN A 113 34.14 22.60 9.98
N GLN A 114 33.41 21.61 9.50
CA GLN A 114 33.63 21.06 8.16
C GLN A 114 32.74 21.81 7.18
N ASN A 115 33.37 22.45 6.21
CA ASN A 115 32.66 23.08 5.10
C ASN A 115 32.46 22.04 4.00
N TYR A 116 31.20 21.84 3.59
CA TYR A 116 30.87 21.03 2.44
C TYR A 116 30.38 21.93 1.31
N THR A 117 30.98 21.77 0.14
CA THR A 117 30.44 22.36 -1.10
C THR A 117 29.59 21.32 -1.75
N LEU A 118 28.28 21.58 -1.84
CA LEU A 118 27.31 20.70 -2.44
C LEU A 118 26.95 21.20 -3.83
N PRO A 119 27.13 20.40 -4.89
CA PRO A 119 26.52 20.68 -6.18
C PRO A 119 24.99 20.75 -6.05
N ALA A 120 24.33 21.42 -7.00
CA ALA A 120 22.87 21.44 -7.04
C ALA A 120 22.31 20.01 -7.09
N ALA A 121 21.19 19.78 -6.42
CA ALA A 121 20.51 18.48 -6.34
C ALA A 121 21.41 17.33 -5.88
N SER A 122 22.30 17.58 -4.94
CA SER A 122 23.16 16.58 -4.30
C SER A 122 22.97 16.57 -2.79
N ALA A 123 23.49 15.53 -2.11
CA ALA A 123 23.49 15.42 -0.66
C ALA A 123 24.82 14.87 -0.14
N VAL A 124 25.15 15.25 1.09
CA VAL A 124 26.18 14.59 1.88
C VAL A 124 25.50 13.83 3.00
N ILE A 125 25.81 12.55 3.11
CA ILE A 125 25.34 11.69 4.20
C ILE A 125 26.47 11.61 5.21
N ILE A 126 26.20 12.01 6.45
CA ILE A 126 27.21 12.11 7.52
C ILE A 126 26.75 11.24 8.70
N LYS A 127 27.62 10.38 9.19
CA LYS A 127 27.37 9.60 10.39
C LYS A 127 27.63 10.45 11.64
N LEU A 128 26.63 10.61 12.48
CA LEU A 128 26.78 11.35 13.74
C LEU A 128 27.38 10.43 14.82
N LYS A 129 28.48 10.85 15.45
CA LYS A 129 29.15 10.04 16.48
C LYS A 129 28.30 9.88 17.74
N ASN A 130 27.54 10.90 18.13
CA ASN A 130 26.75 10.92 19.37
C ASN A 130 25.24 11.14 19.11
N GLY A 131 24.77 10.93 17.87
CA GLY A 131 23.37 11.09 17.52
C GLY A 131 22.83 12.53 17.62
N LYS A 132 23.67 13.51 17.92
CA LYS A 132 23.26 14.93 18.05
C LYS A 132 23.81 15.77 16.89
N PHE A 133 22.92 16.55 16.32
CA PHE A 133 23.25 17.56 15.31
C PHE A 133 22.47 18.84 15.60
N THR A 134 23.15 19.96 15.59
CA THR A 134 22.51 21.27 15.71
C THR A 134 22.47 21.91 14.33
N VAL A 135 21.28 22.20 13.84
CA VAL A 135 21.11 22.92 12.59
C VAL A 135 21.71 24.32 12.73
N PRO A 136 22.64 24.72 11.84
CA PRO A 136 23.21 26.06 11.90
C PRO A 136 22.14 27.15 11.82
N ALA A 137 22.20 28.14 12.70
CA ALA A 137 21.23 29.24 12.74
C ALA A 137 21.19 30.05 11.43
N ASN A 138 22.29 30.07 10.68
CA ASN A 138 22.46 30.79 9.42
C ASN A 138 22.45 29.90 8.20
N GLY A 139 21.79 28.74 8.30
CA GLY A 139 21.68 27.81 7.19
C GLY A 139 20.95 28.42 5.98
N SER A 140 21.44 28.13 4.77
CA SER A 140 20.77 28.57 3.54
C SER A 140 19.39 27.93 3.46
N SER A 141 18.37 28.69 3.03
CA SER A 141 17.02 28.20 2.76
C SER A 141 16.99 27.13 1.65
N SER A 142 18.09 27.01 0.90
CA SER A 142 18.26 25.98 -0.14
C SER A 142 18.75 24.65 0.39
N ILE A 143 19.13 24.57 1.68
CA ILE A 143 19.62 23.31 2.29
C ILE A 143 18.52 22.69 3.15
N ILE A 144 18.25 21.42 2.90
CA ILE A 144 17.38 20.60 3.74
C ILE A 144 18.24 19.72 4.63
N TYR A 145 17.97 19.76 5.92
CA TYR A 145 18.60 18.87 6.89
C TYR A 145 17.61 17.73 7.22
N ARG A 146 18.08 16.49 7.14
CA ARG A 146 17.36 15.31 7.59
C ARG A 146 18.25 14.54 8.54
N ILE A 147 17.77 14.26 9.73
CA ILE A 147 18.43 13.34 10.65
C ILE A 147 17.77 12.00 10.42
N VAL A 148 18.53 11.11 9.81
CA VAL A 148 18.17 9.68 9.77
C VAL A 148 18.82 9.08 10.99
N GLY A 149 18.09 8.96 12.08
CA GLY A 149 18.55 8.13 13.18
C GLY A 149 18.66 6.68 12.65
N ASN A 150 19.67 5.91 13.09
CA ASN A 150 19.23 4.60 13.54
C ASN A 150 18.08 4.95 14.49
N ARG A 151 16.84 4.67 14.11
CA ARG A 151 15.92 4.34 15.15
C ARG A 151 16.75 3.38 16.01
N THR A 152 17.13 3.80 17.20
CA THR A 152 17.37 2.82 18.25
C THR A 152 16.25 1.88 18.02
N THR A 153 16.55 0.71 17.48
CA THR A 153 15.57 -0.30 17.17
C THR A 153 14.50 -0.12 18.20
N SER A 154 13.36 0.42 17.79
CA SER A 154 12.24 0.64 18.70
C SER A 154 12.23 -0.65 19.43
N ALA A 155 12.42 -0.65 20.75
CA ALA A 155 12.84 -1.85 21.44
C ALA A 155 11.93 -2.95 20.93
N ALA A 156 12.48 -3.99 20.31
CA ALA A 156 11.70 -5.10 19.78
C ALA A 156 10.62 -5.40 20.83
N PRO A 157 9.38 -5.75 20.49
CA PRO A 157 8.35 -5.99 21.46
C PRO A 157 9.01 -6.65 22.67
N SER A 158 8.73 -6.17 23.85
CA SER A 158 9.52 -6.50 25.05
C SER A 158 9.65 -8.00 25.34
N GLU A 159 8.86 -8.81 24.62
CA GLU A 159 8.79 -10.24 24.72
C GLU A 159 8.83 -10.91 23.33
N GLY A 160 9.62 -11.98 23.23
CA GLY A 160 9.84 -12.78 22.04
C GLY A 160 11.07 -12.35 21.24
N SER A 161 11.45 -13.19 20.29
CA SER A 161 12.60 -12.98 19.39
C SER A 161 12.21 -12.76 17.93
N GLY A 162 10.92 -12.77 17.62
CA GLY A 162 10.41 -12.58 16.26
C GLY A 162 10.59 -13.78 15.34
N THR A 163 10.89 -14.94 15.90
CA THR A 163 11.00 -16.23 15.19
C THR A 163 9.70 -17.02 15.25
N ALA A 164 9.56 -18.05 14.41
CA ALA A 164 8.38 -18.92 14.43
C ALA A 164 8.18 -19.64 15.78
N SER A 165 9.27 -20.02 16.46
CA SER A 165 9.22 -20.67 17.77
C SER A 165 9.04 -19.72 18.94
N ASP A 166 9.33 -18.45 18.74
CA ASP A 166 9.27 -17.40 19.77
C ASP A 166 8.86 -16.07 19.12
N PRO A 167 7.57 -15.92 18.72
CA PRO A 167 7.08 -14.71 18.07
C PRO A 167 7.14 -13.49 18.99
N TYR A 168 7.35 -12.33 18.43
CA TYR A 168 7.17 -11.06 19.15
C TYR A 168 5.75 -10.96 19.70
N LYS A 169 5.60 -10.61 20.98
CA LYS A 169 4.30 -10.45 21.63
C LYS A 169 3.80 -9.04 21.45
N ILE A 170 2.63 -8.91 20.86
CA ILE A 170 1.96 -7.61 20.66
C ILE A 170 0.98 -7.40 21.82
N THR A 171 1.26 -6.40 22.64
CA THR A 171 0.45 -6.05 23.81
C THR A 171 -0.11 -4.63 23.77
N SER A 172 0.34 -3.81 22.82
CA SER A 172 0.00 -2.40 22.72
C SER A 172 -0.01 -1.91 21.28
N LEU A 173 -0.53 -0.70 21.07
CA LEU A 173 -0.42 -0.02 19.77
C LEU A 173 1.06 0.26 19.41
N ASP A 174 1.89 0.54 20.41
CA ASP A 174 3.32 0.77 20.19
C ASP A 174 4.00 -0.50 19.69
N ASP A 175 3.69 -1.67 20.26
CA ASP A 175 4.20 -2.95 19.74
C ASP A 175 3.71 -3.20 18.31
N LEU A 176 2.45 -2.87 18.02
CA LEU A 176 1.89 -3.03 16.68
C LEU A 176 2.61 -2.13 15.65
N ASN A 177 3.06 -0.93 16.06
CA ASN A 177 3.88 -0.04 15.23
C ASN A 177 5.23 -0.66 14.84
N LEU A 178 5.77 -1.57 15.69
CA LEU A 178 7.06 -2.23 15.44
C LEU A 178 7.05 -3.21 14.29
N ILE A 179 5.87 -3.64 13.83
CA ILE A 179 5.74 -4.48 12.62
C ILE A 179 6.40 -3.79 11.42
N SER A 180 6.30 -2.45 11.34
CA SER A 180 6.96 -1.68 10.27
C SER A 180 8.49 -1.76 10.32
N ASP A 181 9.07 -2.00 11.47
CA ASP A 181 10.52 -2.08 11.65
C ASP A 181 11.07 -3.50 11.35
N HIS A 182 10.22 -4.53 11.54
CA HIS A 182 10.58 -5.93 11.32
C HIS A 182 9.51 -6.68 10.50
N PRO A 183 9.20 -6.25 9.28
CA PRO A 183 8.02 -6.73 8.53
C PRO A 183 8.09 -8.20 8.14
N GLY A 184 9.25 -8.84 8.23
CA GLY A 184 9.45 -10.27 7.97
C GLY A 184 9.42 -11.15 9.23
N ALA A 185 9.19 -10.58 10.42
CA ALA A 185 9.20 -11.34 11.67
C ALA A 185 7.86 -12.02 11.96
N TYR A 186 7.87 -12.87 12.99
CA TYR A 186 6.68 -13.51 13.53
C TYR A 186 6.13 -12.72 14.71
N TYR A 187 4.81 -12.52 14.71
CA TYR A 187 4.08 -11.73 15.71
C TYR A 187 2.88 -12.51 16.23
N SER A 188 2.56 -12.33 17.50
CA SER A 188 1.38 -12.90 18.13
C SER A 188 0.73 -11.88 19.06
N LEU A 189 -0.54 -11.54 18.82
CA LEU A 189 -1.30 -10.72 19.76
C LEU A 189 -1.57 -11.53 21.03
N THR A 190 -1.41 -10.89 22.18
CA THR A 190 -1.67 -11.51 23.48
C THR A 190 -2.82 -10.87 24.23
N LYS A 191 -3.36 -9.77 23.68
CA LYS A 191 -4.58 -9.10 24.15
C LYS A 191 -5.17 -8.23 23.04
N ASP A 192 -6.35 -7.71 23.29
CA ASP A 192 -7.02 -6.75 22.44
C ASP A 192 -6.28 -5.41 22.41
N ILE A 193 -6.23 -4.78 21.25
CA ILE A 193 -5.52 -3.51 21.03
C ILE A 193 -6.53 -2.41 20.68
N GLN A 194 -6.40 -1.25 21.34
CA GLN A 194 -7.15 -0.04 21.01
C GLN A 194 -6.26 0.91 20.20
N THR A 195 -6.70 1.32 19.01
CA THR A 195 -5.94 2.31 18.22
C THR A 195 -6.19 3.74 18.69
N ASN A 196 -7.21 3.95 19.55
CA ASN A 196 -7.59 5.27 20.09
C ASN A 196 -7.81 6.32 19.00
N GLY A 197 -8.31 5.90 17.84
CA GLY A 197 -8.56 6.78 16.70
C GLY A 197 -7.28 7.29 16.02
N ASN A 198 -6.14 6.61 16.18
CA ASN A 198 -4.91 6.97 15.47
C ASN A 198 -5.10 6.80 13.95
N ILE A 199 -5.32 7.92 13.27
CA ILE A 199 -5.53 7.99 11.81
C ILE A 199 -4.28 7.69 10.98
N ASN A 200 -3.11 7.69 11.60
CA ASN A 200 -1.83 7.50 10.90
C ASN A 200 -1.29 6.07 11.01
N PHE A 201 -1.95 5.21 11.79
CA PHE A 201 -1.50 3.84 11.93
C PHE A 201 -1.81 3.02 10.68
N SER A 202 -0.78 2.54 10.02
CA SER A 202 -0.81 1.53 8.97
C SER A 202 0.59 0.98 8.74
N VAL A 203 0.70 -0.32 8.53
CA VAL A 203 1.95 -0.98 8.15
C VAL A 203 2.07 -0.97 6.62
N ASN A 204 3.10 -0.32 6.07
CA ASN A 204 3.22 -0.19 4.62
C ASN A 204 3.48 -1.53 3.90
N TYR A 205 4.30 -2.40 4.49
CA TYR A 205 4.66 -3.69 3.92
C TYR A 205 4.79 -4.75 5.00
N PHE A 206 4.32 -5.95 4.71
CA PHE A 206 4.41 -7.10 5.62
C PHE A 206 4.69 -8.39 4.84
N SER A 207 5.74 -9.10 5.25
CA SER A 207 6.12 -10.39 4.67
C SER A 207 6.34 -11.48 5.73
N GLY A 208 6.02 -11.19 6.98
CA GLY A 208 6.17 -12.07 8.12
C GLY A 208 4.93 -12.92 8.38
N HIS A 209 4.72 -13.22 9.66
CA HIS A 209 3.56 -13.96 10.14
C HIS A 209 2.93 -13.22 11.33
N LEU A 210 1.67 -12.86 11.20
CA LEU A 210 0.90 -12.20 12.26
C LEU A 210 -0.27 -13.11 12.69
N ASP A 211 -0.15 -13.70 13.87
CA ASP A 211 -1.24 -14.44 14.51
C ASP A 211 -1.98 -13.50 15.48
N GLY A 212 -3.22 -13.21 15.15
CA GLY A 212 -4.12 -12.42 15.99
C GLY A 212 -4.56 -13.15 17.26
N ASN A 213 -4.34 -14.45 17.37
CA ASN A 213 -4.73 -15.27 18.51
C ASN A 213 -6.19 -15.08 18.96
N SER A 214 -7.06 -14.78 18.00
CA SER A 214 -8.46 -14.40 18.23
C SER A 214 -8.65 -13.08 19.03
N HIS A 215 -7.62 -12.27 19.21
CA HIS A 215 -7.73 -10.94 19.75
C HIS A 215 -8.22 -9.93 18.72
N THR A 216 -8.66 -8.78 19.21
CA THR A 216 -9.29 -7.74 18.39
C THR A 216 -8.47 -6.45 18.38
N ILE A 217 -8.32 -5.87 17.19
CA ILE A 217 -7.85 -4.48 17.02
C ILE A 217 -9.10 -3.60 16.84
N TYR A 218 -9.31 -2.63 17.74
CA TYR A 218 -10.46 -1.74 17.73
C TYR A 218 -10.12 -0.36 17.18
N GLY A 219 -11.06 0.22 16.45
CA GLY A 219 -11.02 1.63 16.04
C GLY A 219 -10.00 1.91 14.95
N LEU A 220 -9.71 0.90 14.09
CA LEU A 220 -8.82 1.09 12.96
C LEU A 220 -9.44 2.08 11.96
N LYS A 221 -8.69 3.13 11.60
CA LYS A 221 -9.12 4.20 10.70
C LYS A 221 -8.60 4.08 9.26
N LYS A 222 -7.65 3.19 9.03
CA LYS A 222 -7.03 2.88 7.73
C LYS A 222 -6.76 1.39 7.62
N PRO A 223 -6.46 0.86 6.43
CA PRO A 223 -6.01 -0.51 6.29
C PRO A 223 -4.86 -0.84 7.24
N LEU A 224 -4.93 -1.99 7.91
CA LEU A 224 -3.89 -2.43 8.82
C LEU A 224 -2.54 -2.52 8.10
N ILE A 225 -2.55 -3.04 6.89
CA ILE A 225 -1.37 -3.26 6.05
C ILE A 225 -1.65 -2.74 4.64
N ALA A 226 -0.73 -1.95 4.08
CA ALA A 226 -0.86 -1.53 2.69
C ALA A 226 -0.56 -2.70 1.74
N GLN A 227 0.58 -3.38 1.88
CA GLN A 227 0.91 -4.55 1.08
C GLN A 227 1.23 -5.75 1.96
N ASN A 228 0.50 -6.86 1.79
CA ASN A 228 0.71 -8.12 2.47
C ASN A 228 1.29 -9.16 1.52
N ASP A 229 2.53 -9.60 1.78
CA ASP A 229 3.20 -10.74 1.15
C ASP A 229 3.38 -11.89 2.15
N GLY A 230 3.01 -11.67 3.42
CA GLY A 230 3.12 -12.61 4.53
C GLY A 230 1.85 -13.39 4.82
N THR A 231 1.74 -13.87 6.04
CA THR A 231 0.55 -14.55 6.57
C THR A 231 -0.06 -13.76 7.71
N ILE A 232 -1.36 -13.52 7.64
CA ILE A 232 -2.16 -12.90 8.69
C ILE A 232 -3.27 -13.86 9.04
N GLU A 233 -3.37 -14.24 10.29
CA GLU A 233 -4.36 -15.22 10.70
C GLU A 233 -4.99 -14.95 12.08
N ASN A 234 -6.17 -15.54 12.30
CA ASN A 234 -6.88 -15.52 13.59
C ASN A 234 -7.10 -14.12 14.16
N LEU A 235 -7.19 -13.08 13.31
CA LEU A 235 -7.27 -11.68 13.72
C LEU A 235 -8.70 -11.16 13.59
N ARG A 236 -9.15 -10.42 14.61
CA ARG A 236 -10.40 -9.67 14.53
C ARG A 236 -10.12 -8.18 14.44
N ILE A 237 -10.88 -7.48 13.60
CA ILE A 237 -10.77 -6.01 13.47
C ILE A 237 -12.15 -5.38 13.55
N VAL A 238 -12.25 -4.33 14.36
CA VAL A 238 -13.36 -3.40 14.34
C VAL A 238 -12.89 -2.10 13.68
N ALA A 239 -13.32 -1.91 12.46
CA ALA A 239 -12.97 -0.74 11.64
C ALA A 239 -13.92 0.43 11.91
N ASP A 240 -13.38 1.63 11.76
CA ASP A 240 -14.12 2.88 11.84
C ASP A 240 -13.52 3.88 10.82
N PHE A 241 -13.66 3.54 9.53
CA PHE A 241 -13.12 4.35 8.44
C PHE A 241 -14.10 5.45 8.08
N ASP A 242 -13.59 6.66 7.94
CA ASP A 242 -14.33 7.86 7.52
C ASP A 242 -13.52 8.70 6.51
N ASP A 243 -12.66 8.05 5.74
CA ASP A 243 -11.67 8.70 4.87
C ASP A 243 -12.13 8.78 3.42
N ASP A 244 -11.99 9.97 2.83
CA ASP A 244 -12.36 10.29 1.45
C ASP A 244 -11.19 10.20 0.45
N SER A 245 -10.02 9.71 0.86
CA SER A 245 -8.78 9.96 0.11
C SER A 245 -8.13 8.75 -0.56
N GLN A 246 -8.61 7.52 -0.31
CA GLN A 246 -7.94 6.33 -0.80
C GLN A 246 -8.68 5.68 -1.98
N ASN A 247 -7.93 5.31 -3.02
CA ASN A 247 -8.52 4.64 -4.19
C ASN A 247 -8.63 3.12 -4.02
N VAL A 248 -7.71 2.49 -3.30
CA VAL A 248 -7.77 1.05 -3.00
C VAL A 248 -7.75 0.85 -1.50
N GLN A 249 -8.77 0.19 -0.96
CA GLN A 249 -8.90 -0.04 0.47
C GLN A 249 -9.45 -1.45 0.77
N GLY A 250 -8.84 -2.08 1.76
CA GLY A 250 -9.40 -3.21 2.48
C GLY A 250 -9.12 -3.02 3.96
N VAL A 251 -9.90 -3.62 4.84
CA VAL A 251 -9.70 -3.41 6.27
C VAL A 251 -8.40 -4.04 6.78
N ILE A 252 -8.06 -5.23 6.29
CA ILE A 252 -6.80 -5.89 6.66
C ILE A 252 -5.68 -5.46 5.73
N ALA A 253 -5.87 -5.52 4.40
CA ALA A 253 -4.83 -5.15 3.45
C ALA A 253 -5.39 -4.29 2.30
N GLN A 254 -4.62 -3.33 1.80
CA GLN A 254 -4.94 -2.72 0.51
C GLN A 254 -4.68 -3.73 -0.60
N TYR A 255 -3.49 -4.33 -0.60
CA TYR A 255 -3.06 -5.33 -1.58
C TYR A 255 -2.63 -6.59 -0.85
N ASN A 256 -3.16 -7.74 -1.26
CA ASN A 256 -2.81 -9.04 -0.70
C ASN A 256 -2.16 -9.93 -1.76
N GLN A 257 -0.88 -10.19 -1.62
CA GLN A 257 -0.14 -11.22 -2.37
C GLN A 257 0.18 -12.45 -1.52
N GLY A 258 0.02 -12.31 -0.20
CA GLY A 258 0.24 -13.35 0.78
C GLY A 258 -1.04 -14.10 1.16
N LYS A 259 -1.15 -14.46 2.42
CA LYS A 259 -2.26 -15.23 2.95
C LYS A 259 -2.98 -14.49 4.08
N ILE A 260 -4.31 -14.39 3.99
CA ILE A 260 -5.17 -13.89 5.05
C ILE A 260 -6.16 -15.01 5.36
N GLN A 261 -6.12 -15.54 6.59
CA GLN A 261 -6.96 -16.69 6.93
C GLN A 261 -7.59 -16.59 8.32
N GLU A 262 -8.80 -17.12 8.47
CA GLU A 262 -9.55 -17.18 9.74
C GLU A 262 -9.67 -15.81 10.43
N CYS A 263 -9.72 -14.74 9.63
CA CYS A 263 -9.83 -13.37 10.10
C CYS A 263 -11.27 -12.88 10.03
N SER A 264 -11.63 -11.95 10.91
CA SER A 264 -12.94 -11.33 10.89
C SER A 264 -12.87 -9.81 10.97
N VAL A 265 -13.69 -9.14 10.16
CA VAL A 265 -13.83 -7.69 10.19
C VAL A 265 -15.27 -7.29 10.46
N SER A 266 -15.43 -6.20 11.22
CA SER A 266 -16.72 -5.58 11.53
C SER A 266 -16.54 -4.08 11.71
N GLY A 267 -17.62 -3.37 12.00
CA GLY A 267 -17.58 -1.92 12.20
C GLY A 267 -18.17 -1.14 11.04
N THR A 268 -17.75 0.10 10.88
CA THR A 268 -18.31 1.04 9.92
C THR A 268 -17.24 1.56 8.97
N VAL A 269 -17.60 1.64 7.69
CA VAL A 269 -16.77 2.30 6.68
C VAL A 269 -17.67 3.25 5.90
N THR A 270 -17.33 4.53 5.94
CA THR A 270 -18.02 5.58 5.22
C THR A 270 -17.05 6.44 4.46
N GLY A 271 -17.46 7.03 3.33
CA GLY A 271 -16.61 7.96 2.62
C GLY A 271 -16.94 8.09 1.14
N HIS A 272 -16.08 8.87 0.48
CA HIS A 272 -16.08 9.05 -0.96
C HIS A 272 -14.77 8.51 -1.53
N MET A 273 -14.86 7.59 -2.49
CA MET A 273 -13.67 6.98 -3.09
C MET A 273 -13.44 7.46 -4.51
N GLY A 274 -12.18 7.78 -4.82
CA GLY A 274 -11.75 8.32 -6.10
C GLY A 274 -11.95 9.83 -6.19
N GLY A 275 -11.43 10.43 -7.26
CA GLY A 275 -11.60 11.89 -7.49
C GLY A 275 -10.42 12.75 -7.05
N ASP A 276 -9.34 12.14 -6.60
CA ASP A 276 -8.06 12.79 -6.28
C ASP A 276 -7.22 13.14 -7.54
N GLY A 277 -7.80 12.96 -8.73
CA GLY A 277 -7.09 13.12 -10.01
C GLY A 277 -6.21 11.94 -10.40
N SER A 278 -6.14 10.89 -9.59
CA SER A 278 -5.43 9.67 -9.96
C SER A 278 -6.25 8.88 -10.99
N MET A 279 -5.55 8.16 -11.87
CA MET A 279 -6.20 7.24 -12.82
C MET A 279 -6.48 5.86 -12.19
N VAL A 280 -6.40 5.77 -10.88
CA VAL A 280 -6.64 4.53 -10.13
C VAL A 280 -8.13 4.37 -9.91
N PHE A 281 -8.64 3.22 -10.30
CA PHE A 281 -10.04 2.90 -10.06
C PHE A 281 -10.29 2.69 -8.57
N PRO A 282 -11.37 3.26 -8.01
CA PRO A 282 -11.76 2.97 -6.64
C PRO A 282 -12.08 1.49 -6.45
N GLU A 283 -11.40 0.87 -5.49
CA GLU A 283 -11.60 -0.53 -5.14
C GLU A 283 -11.71 -0.70 -3.62
N PHE A 284 -12.81 -1.28 -3.17
CA PHE A 284 -13.01 -1.56 -1.76
C PHE A 284 -13.36 -3.04 -1.53
N GLY A 285 -12.66 -3.65 -0.57
CA GLY A 285 -13.00 -4.97 -0.04
C GLY A 285 -13.04 -5.02 1.48
N GLY A 286 -13.95 -5.79 2.02
CA GLY A 286 -14.06 -5.92 3.47
C GLY A 286 -12.79 -6.47 4.14
N ILE A 287 -12.06 -7.35 3.44
CA ILE A 287 -10.79 -7.93 3.90
C ILE A 287 -9.63 -7.27 3.17
N ALA A 288 -9.63 -7.32 1.82
CA ALA A 288 -8.57 -6.74 0.99
C ALA A 288 -9.16 -5.87 -0.13
N GLY A 289 -8.51 -4.76 -0.45
CA GLY A 289 -8.87 -3.96 -1.62
C GLY A 289 -8.66 -4.76 -2.89
N GLN A 290 -7.45 -5.26 -3.08
CA GLN A 290 -7.09 -6.18 -4.15
C GLN A 290 -6.52 -7.48 -3.58
N ASN A 291 -7.04 -8.62 -4.02
CA ASN A 291 -6.44 -9.92 -3.80
C ASN A 291 -5.68 -10.32 -5.07
N GLU A 292 -4.38 -10.20 -5.02
CA GLU A 292 -3.48 -10.37 -6.17
C GLU A 292 -3.32 -11.85 -6.55
N LEU A 293 -2.60 -12.11 -7.66
CA LEU A 293 -2.50 -13.43 -8.28
C LEU A 293 -2.04 -14.54 -7.33
N ALA A 294 -1.10 -14.27 -6.44
CA ALA A 294 -0.63 -15.22 -5.42
C ALA A 294 -1.45 -15.15 -4.13
N GLY A 295 -2.34 -14.17 -4.00
CA GLY A 295 -3.09 -13.89 -2.78
C GLY A 295 -4.13 -14.96 -2.48
N ILE A 296 -4.21 -15.36 -1.21
CA ILE A 296 -5.19 -16.29 -0.69
C ILE A 296 -5.95 -15.64 0.47
N ILE A 297 -7.28 -15.59 0.36
CA ILE A 297 -8.16 -15.20 1.46
C ILE A 297 -9.04 -16.41 1.79
N SER A 298 -8.88 -16.98 2.99
CA SER A 298 -9.57 -18.22 3.35
C SER A 298 -10.19 -18.17 4.75
N GLY A 299 -11.40 -18.73 4.92
CA GLY A 299 -12.09 -18.80 6.21
C GLY A 299 -12.42 -17.45 6.84
N CYS A 300 -12.38 -16.36 6.07
CA CYS A 300 -12.56 -15.01 6.58
C CYS A 300 -14.03 -14.58 6.59
N SER A 301 -14.37 -13.65 7.51
CA SER A 301 -15.71 -13.09 7.58
C SER A 301 -15.72 -11.56 7.61
N SER A 302 -16.72 -10.97 6.92
CA SER A 302 -16.96 -9.52 6.91
C SER A 302 -18.38 -9.21 7.36
N LYS A 303 -18.51 -8.37 8.41
CA LYS A 303 -19.77 -7.84 8.96
C LYS A 303 -19.80 -6.31 8.93
N LEU A 304 -19.20 -5.72 7.92
CA LEU A 304 -19.08 -4.27 7.81
C LEU A 304 -20.43 -3.62 7.48
N LYS A 305 -20.65 -2.43 8.06
CA LYS A 305 -21.62 -1.45 7.58
C LYS A 305 -20.89 -0.50 6.64
N LEU A 306 -21.03 -0.74 5.36
CA LEU A 306 -20.38 0.02 4.31
C LEU A 306 -21.33 1.05 3.72
N SER A 307 -20.92 2.32 3.66
CA SER A 307 -21.64 3.39 2.96
C SER A 307 -20.65 4.23 2.16
N LEU A 308 -20.52 3.93 0.87
CA LEU A 308 -19.57 4.57 -0.02
C LEU A 308 -20.25 5.29 -1.18
N SER A 309 -19.73 6.47 -1.51
CA SER A 309 -19.99 7.12 -2.79
C SER A 309 -18.76 7.03 -3.69
N MET A 310 -18.97 6.80 -4.99
CA MET A 310 -17.89 6.58 -5.94
C MET A 310 -17.75 7.74 -6.91
N ALA A 311 -16.49 8.12 -7.18
CA ALA A 311 -16.16 9.07 -8.24
C ALA A 311 -16.66 8.59 -9.62
N PRO A 312 -16.76 9.48 -10.63
CA PRO A 312 -17.21 9.16 -11.98
C PRO A 312 -16.14 8.40 -12.79
N MET A 313 -15.78 7.21 -12.33
CA MET A 313 -14.84 6.28 -12.96
C MET A 313 -15.25 4.82 -12.67
N LYS A 314 -14.65 3.84 -13.35
CA LYS A 314 -14.85 2.42 -13.01
C LYS A 314 -14.60 2.22 -11.51
N ALA A 315 -15.48 1.51 -10.82
CA ALA A 315 -15.33 1.24 -9.40
C ALA A 315 -15.68 -0.22 -9.07
N LEU A 316 -14.98 -0.80 -8.09
CA LEU A 316 -15.12 -2.19 -7.68
C LEU A 316 -15.35 -2.27 -6.18
N VAL A 317 -16.44 -2.90 -5.76
CA VAL A 317 -16.77 -3.05 -4.34
C VAL A 317 -17.17 -4.49 -4.04
N GLY A 318 -16.53 -5.09 -3.06
CA GLY A 318 -16.84 -6.44 -2.59
C GLY A 318 -16.92 -6.56 -1.08
N GLY A 319 -17.73 -7.48 -0.60
CA GLY A 319 -17.81 -7.75 0.83
C GLY A 319 -16.55 -8.35 1.42
N ILE A 320 -15.74 -9.01 0.59
CA ILE A 320 -14.43 -9.59 0.95
C ILE A 320 -13.31 -8.89 0.19
N ALA A 321 -13.37 -8.80 -1.15
CA ALA A 321 -12.35 -8.12 -1.95
C ALA A 321 -12.97 -7.17 -2.98
N GLY A 322 -12.35 -6.02 -3.24
CA GLY A 322 -12.72 -5.14 -4.35
C GLY A 322 -12.47 -5.83 -5.68
N SER A 323 -11.23 -6.26 -5.91
CA SER A 323 -10.86 -7.14 -7.01
C SER A 323 -10.17 -8.42 -6.52
N ASN A 324 -10.37 -9.51 -7.26
CA ASN A 324 -9.78 -10.81 -6.98
C ASN A 324 -9.12 -11.40 -8.22
N ASN A 325 -7.79 -11.47 -8.18
CA ASN A 325 -6.95 -12.14 -9.15
C ASN A 325 -6.38 -13.46 -8.57
N GLY A 326 -6.53 -13.66 -7.26
CA GLY A 326 -6.06 -14.82 -6.52
C GLY A 326 -7.17 -15.82 -6.18
N THR A 327 -7.15 -16.32 -4.95
CA THR A 327 -8.15 -17.26 -4.44
C THR A 327 -8.87 -16.68 -3.22
N ILE A 328 -10.22 -16.73 -3.25
CA ILE A 328 -11.08 -16.49 -2.10
C ILE A 328 -11.86 -17.76 -1.84
N GLU A 329 -11.74 -18.32 -0.63
CA GLU A 329 -12.40 -19.57 -0.28
C GLU A 329 -12.96 -19.60 1.14
N LYS A 330 -14.10 -20.26 1.31
CA LYS A 330 -14.75 -20.45 2.62
C LYS A 330 -15.03 -19.16 3.38
N CYS A 331 -15.25 -18.07 2.64
CA CYS A 331 -15.47 -16.76 3.22
C CYS A 331 -16.95 -16.41 3.33
N VAL A 332 -17.28 -15.62 4.34
CA VAL A 332 -18.65 -15.18 4.62
C VAL A 332 -18.72 -13.66 4.64
N SER A 333 -19.59 -13.08 3.80
CA SER A 333 -19.95 -11.66 3.86
C SER A 333 -21.41 -11.52 4.29
N ASN A 334 -21.65 -10.94 5.47
CA ASN A 334 -23.01 -10.75 5.99
C ASN A 334 -23.26 -9.34 6.53
N GLY A 335 -22.45 -8.38 6.13
CA GLY A 335 -22.65 -6.96 6.40
C GLY A 335 -23.68 -6.30 5.50
N SER A 336 -23.80 -4.98 5.58
CA SER A 336 -24.59 -4.18 4.67
C SER A 336 -23.67 -3.33 3.80
N LEU A 337 -23.76 -3.50 2.48
CA LEU A 337 -23.00 -2.74 1.51
C LEU A 337 -23.93 -1.75 0.82
N SER A 338 -23.82 -0.46 1.14
CA SER A 338 -24.52 0.62 0.46
C SER A 338 -23.52 1.39 -0.40
N VAL A 339 -23.70 1.32 -1.71
CA VAL A 339 -22.79 1.95 -2.67
C VAL A 339 -23.58 2.85 -3.60
N SER A 340 -23.14 4.09 -3.73
CA SER A 340 -23.78 5.07 -4.60
C SER A 340 -22.81 5.63 -5.63
N LYS A 341 -23.36 6.03 -6.77
CA LYS A 341 -22.66 6.72 -7.84
C LYS A 341 -23.58 7.78 -8.46
N LYS A 342 -22.99 8.85 -9.01
CA LYS A 342 -23.80 9.90 -9.65
C LYS A 342 -24.59 9.34 -10.83
N ASN A 343 -25.86 9.70 -10.91
CA ASN A 343 -26.71 9.36 -12.06
C ASN A 343 -26.13 9.94 -13.37
N GLY A 344 -26.24 9.17 -14.46
CA GLY A 344 -25.72 9.57 -15.77
C GLY A 344 -24.22 9.34 -15.96
N ASP A 345 -23.51 8.77 -14.98
CA ASP A 345 -22.13 8.35 -15.14
C ASP A 345 -22.03 7.14 -16.07
N LEU A 346 -21.17 7.26 -17.08
CA LEU A 346 -20.96 6.23 -18.12
C LEU A 346 -20.04 5.09 -17.64
N TYR A 347 -19.24 5.34 -16.63
CA TYR A 347 -18.31 4.34 -16.12
C TYR A 347 -19.01 3.33 -15.22
N PRO A 348 -18.74 2.02 -15.39
CA PRO A 348 -19.44 1.00 -14.63
C PRO A 348 -19.01 0.93 -13.16
N LEU A 349 -19.99 0.63 -12.32
CA LEU A 349 -19.82 0.23 -10.93
C LEU A 349 -20.07 -1.27 -10.82
N TYR A 350 -19.12 -2.01 -10.30
CA TYR A 350 -19.26 -3.46 -10.06
C TYR A 350 -19.32 -3.73 -8.57
N VAL A 351 -20.42 -4.32 -8.12
CA VAL A 351 -20.64 -4.61 -6.70
C VAL A 351 -20.94 -6.10 -6.53
N GLY A 352 -20.17 -6.76 -5.70
CA GLY A 352 -20.38 -8.16 -5.36
C GLY A 352 -20.47 -8.40 -3.86
N GLY A 353 -21.27 -9.34 -3.44
CA GLY A 353 -21.35 -9.75 -2.04
C GLY A 353 -20.04 -10.31 -1.52
N ILE A 354 -19.23 -10.92 -2.39
CA ILE A 354 -17.88 -11.41 -2.10
C ILE A 354 -16.83 -10.55 -2.79
N ALA A 355 -16.87 -10.40 -4.11
CA ALA A 355 -15.91 -9.62 -4.85
C ALA A 355 -16.59 -8.67 -5.86
N GLY A 356 -16.11 -7.42 -5.98
CA GLY A 356 -16.58 -6.50 -7.02
C GLY A 356 -16.25 -7.05 -8.41
N GLN A 357 -15.03 -7.49 -8.59
CA GLN A 357 -14.56 -8.15 -9.80
C GLN A 357 -13.70 -9.36 -9.46
N THR A 358 -13.76 -10.40 -10.28
CA THR A 358 -12.80 -11.51 -10.25
C THR A 358 -12.27 -11.77 -11.65
N GLU A 359 -10.93 -11.84 -11.78
CA GLU A 359 -10.25 -12.01 -13.06
C GLU A 359 -9.29 -13.18 -13.01
N LYS A 360 -9.19 -13.89 -14.13
CA LYS A 360 -8.26 -14.97 -14.33
C LYS A 360 -7.19 -14.59 -15.34
N PHE A 361 -5.93 -14.78 -14.98
CA PHE A 361 -4.77 -14.58 -15.84
C PHE A 361 -4.17 -15.92 -16.25
N GLY A 362 -4.37 -16.33 -17.50
CA GLY A 362 -3.89 -17.62 -17.98
C GLY A 362 -4.59 -18.78 -17.30
N SER A 363 -3.81 -19.68 -16.70
CA SER A 363 -4.31 -20.82 -15.93
C SER A 363 -4.48 -20.52 -14.42
N MET A 364 -4.08 -19.35 -13.94
CA MET A 364 -4.00 -19.01 -12.53
C MET A 364 -4.99 -17.91 -12.14
N GLY A 365 -5.39 -17.92 -10.87
CA GLY A 365 -6.13 -16.84 -10.23
C GLY A 365 -7.61 -16.80 -10.53
N GLY A 366 -8.26 -15.79 -10.02
CA GLY A 366 -9.66 -15.49 -10.23
C GLY A 366 -10.63 -16.54 -9.69
N ILE A 367 -10.31 -17.19 -8.56
CA ILE A 367 -11.10 -18.27 -7.96
C ILE A 367 -11.88 -17.74 -6.77
N ILE A 368 -13.20 -17.99 -6.76
CA ILE A 368 -14.06 -17.82 -5.59
C ILE A 368 -14.79 -19.14 -5.36
N LYS A 369 -14.57 -19.77 -4.21
CA LYS A 369 -15.19 -21.08 -3.92
C LYS A 369 -15.68 -21.21 -2.48
N GLU A 370 -16.78 -21.93 -2.31
CA GLU A 370 -17.36 -22.25 -1.00
C GLU A 370 -17.66 -20.98 -0.15
N CYS A 371 -18.04 -19.88 -0.82
CA CYS A 371 -18.29 -18.60 -0.16
C CYS A 371 -19.80 -18.36 0.00
N LEU A 372 -20.15 -17.62 1.05
CA LEU A 372 -21.52 -17.24 1.36
C LEU A 372 -21.64 -15.71 1.44
N HIS A 373 -22.60 -15.16 0.67
CA HIS A 373 -23.10 -13.82 0.93
C HIS A 373 -24.48 -13.88 1.56
N ALA A 374 -24.61 -13.40 2.79
CA ALA A 374 -25.86 -13.35 3.53
C ALA A 374 -26.29 -11.94 3.94
N GLY A 375 -25.49 -10.94 3.52
CA GLY A 375 -25.72 -9.53 3.81
C GLY A 375 -26.71 -8.84 2.89
N GLN A 376 -26.73 -7.51 2.92
CA GLN A 376 -27.56 -6.67 2.05
C GLN A 376 -26.68 -5.86 1.10
N LEU A 377 -27.07 -5.81 -0.17
CA LEU A 377 -26.50 -4.95 -1.18
C LEU A 377 -27.52 -3.90 -1.57
N LYS A 378 -27.19 -2.62 -1.34
CA LYS A 378 -27.97 -1.47 -1.81
C LYS A 378 -27.10 -0.66 -2.76
N VAL A 379 -27.51 -0.57 -4.00
CA VAL A 379 -26.74 0.12 -5.03
C VAL A 379 -27.62 1.17 -5.69
N SER A 380 -27.10 2.38 -5.87
CA SER A 380 -27.83 3.49 -6.47
C SER A 380 -26.97 4.29 -7.43
N GLY A 381 -27.61 4.79 -8.49
CA GLY A 381 -27.03 5.69 -9.49
C GLY A 381 -26.09 5.04 -10.48
N GLY A 382 -25.95 5.65 -11.64
CA GLY A 382 -25.01 5.26 -12.70
C GLY A 382 -25.29 3.90 -13.34
N LYS A 383 -24.32 3.43 -14.13
CA LYS A 383 -24.33 2.08 -14.71
C LYS A 383 -23.74 1.09 -13.72
N ALA A 384 -24.55 0.23 -13.13
CA ALA A 384 -24.12 -0.72 -12.12
C ALA A 384 -24.33 -2.18 -12.53
N TYR A 385 -23.38 -3.03 -12.18
CA TYR A 385 -23.44 -4.49 -12.28
C TYR A 385 -23.35 -5.05 -10.87
N VAL A 386 -24.38 -5.75 -10.45
CA VAL A 386 -24.52 -6.20 -9.06
C VAL A 386 -24.75 -7.69 -9.02
N GLY A 387 -23.96 -8.41 -8.25
CA GLY A 387 -24.08 -9.84 -8.03
C GLY A 387 -23.95 -10.22 -6.56
N GLN A 388 -24.71 -11.22 -6.13
CA GLN A 388 -24.60 -11.70 -4.73
C GLN A 388 -23.21 -12.24 -4.40
N ILE A 389 -22.53 -12.81 -5.39
CA ILE A 389 -21.14 -13.29 -5.22
C ILE A 389 -20.15 -12.32 -5.87
N CYS A 390 -20.32 -12.02 -7.15
CA CYS A 390 -19.38 -11.20 -7.90
C CYS A 390 -20.13 -10.22 -8.84
N GLY A 391 -19.68 -8.98 -8.91
CA GLY A 391 -20.22 -7.98 -9.84
C GLY A 391 -19.76 -8.23 -11.28
N LEU A 392 -18.52 -8.67 -11.48
CA LEU A 392 -17.95 -9.04 -12.77
C LEU A 392 -17.01 -10.22 -12.64
N ALA A 393 -17.27 -11.29 -13.39
CA ALA A 393 -16.34 -12.40 -13.58
C ALA A 393 -15.75 -12.33 -15.01
N ALA A 394 -14.45 -12.15 -15.13
CA ALA A 394 -13.78 -11.93 -16.41
C ALA A 394 -12.57 -12.85 -16.61
N SER A 395 -12.18 -13.02 -17.88
CA SER A 395 -10.91 -13.65 -18.26
C SER A 395 -10.21 -12.76 -19.27
N ASN A 396 -8.95 -12.45 -19.04
CA ASN A 396 -8.14 -11.61 -19.92
C ASN A 396 -7.51 -12.35 -21.12
N ILE A 397 -7.79 -13.64 -21.27
CA ILE A 397 -7.27 -14.43 -22.40
C ILE A 397 -8.42 -14.83 -23.30
N ILE A 398 -8.49 -14.21 -24.46
CA ILE A 398 -9.27 -14.70 -25.59
C ILE A 398 -8.43 -15.83 -26.25
N ASN A 399 -8.57 -17.04 -25.75
CA ASN A 399 -8.04 -18.20 -26.44
C ASN A 399 -9.10 -18.69 -27.41
N SER A 400 -8.67 -18.96 -28.65
CA SER A 400 -9.47 -19.58 -29.72
C SER A 400 -10.05 -20.96 -29.38
N SER A 401 -9.80 -21.47 -28.18
CA SER A 401 -10.25 -22.78 -27.65
C SER A 401 -11.17 -22.67 -26.43
N GLY A 402 -11.97 -21.60 -26.30
CA GLY A 402 -12.95 -21.48 -25.23
C GLY A 402 -12.33 -21.33 -23.86
N GLY A 403 -11.65 -20.20 -23.61
CA GLY A 403 -11.00 -19.92 -22.34
C GLY A 403 -11.98 -20.00 -21.17
N LEU A 404 -11.57 -20.69 -20.12
CA LEU A 404 -12.33 -20.80 -18.89
C LEU A 404 -12.39 -19.42 -18.23
N ASN A 405 -13.60 -18.94 -18.01
CA ASN A 405 -13.88 -17.75 -17.20
C ASN A 405 -13.35 -17.91 -15.76
N ALA A 406 -13.28 -16.82 -15.03
CA ALA A 406 -13.03 -16.87 -13.59
C ALA A 406 -13.94 -17.92 -12.91
N HIS A 407 -13.38 -18.70 -11.99
CA HIS A 407 -14.09 -19.83 -11.40
C HIS A 407 -14.85 -19.39 -10.14
N ILE A 408 -16.19 -19.46 -10.20
CA ILE A 408 -17.06 -19.32 -9.02
C ILE A 408 -17.69 -20.68 -8.78
N LEU A 409 -17.32 -21.32 -7.64
CA LEU A 409 -17.66 -22.71 -7.35
C LEU A 409 -18.34 -22.83 -5.97
N ASN A 410 -19.46 -23.52 -5.90
CA ASN A 410 -20.16 -23.82 -4.64
C ASN A 410 -20.40 -22.58 -3.75
N CYS A 411 -20.75 -21.45 -4.36
CA CYS A 411 -21.02 -20.22 -3.65
C CYS A 411 -22.53 -19.97 -3.55
N TYR A 412 -22.95 -19.40 -2.43
CA TYR A 412 -24.35 -19.14 -2.14
C TYR A 412 -24.60 -17.67 -1.83
N GLY A 413 -25.67 -17.11 -2.39
CA GLY A 413 -26.16 -15.80 -2.08
C GLY A 413 -27.59 -15.86 -1.54
N ARG A 414 -27.90 -15.06 -0.52
CA ARG A 414 -29.26 -15.00 0.05
C ARG A 414 -30.21 -14.30 -0.93
N THR A 415 -31.36 -14.92 -1.18
CA THR A 415 -32.41 -14.30 -1.99
C THR A 415 -32.96 -13.03 -1.33
N GLY A 416 -33.26 -12.00 -2.14
CA GLY A 416 -33.82 -10.73 -1.66
C GLY A 416 -32.80 -9.80 -1.00
N SER A 417 -31.50 -10.05 -1.11
CA SER A 417 -30.45 -9.23 -0.52
C SER A 417 -29.99 -8.04 -1.39
N ILE A 418 -30.52 -7.91 -2.62
CA ILE A 418 -30.14 -6.84 -3.54
C ILE A 418 -31.26 -5.82 -3.66
N SER A 419 -30.96 -4.55 -3.46
CA SER A 419 -31.84 -3.42 -3.71
C SER A 419 -31.16 -2.44 -4.66
N LEU A 420 -31.79 -2.22 -5.82
CA LEU A 420 -31.35 -1.23 -6.80
C LEU A 420 -32.26 -0.01 -6.68
N VAL A 421 -31.66 1.18 -6.56
CA VAL A 421 -32.37 2.44 -6.50
C VAL A 421 -31.93 3.28 -7.69
N GLY A 422 -32.85 3.55 -8.59
CA GLY A 422 -32.65 4.36 -9.81
C GLY A 422 -32.46 5.85 -9.53
#